data_834269ee21806631d44ca4abc5145d35
#
_entry.id   834269ee21806631d44ca4abc5145d35
#
_cell.length_a   1.000
_cell.length_b   1.000
_cell.length_c   1.000
_cell.angle_alpha   90.00
_cell.angle_beta   90.00
_cell.angle_gamma   90.00
#
_symmetry.space_group_name_H-M   'P 1'
#
loop_
_entity.id
_entity.type
_entity.pdbx_description
1 polymer ?
#
loop_
_entity_poly.entity_id
_entity_poly.type
_entity_poly.pdbx_seq_one_letter_code
_entity_poly.pdbx_strand_id
1 'polypeptide(L)'
;FGTGESSAELELGGFKIPVAEKRKIYLESLEQVCNMLAMDPFPGYQGQYFDMPCRNVVPKPVQRPHPPLWVACSQRETIRMAARLGIGALTFAFVDPMEAQEWVDEYYAILKSDECIPIGHAVNPNICMVSSFSCHHDRETAIQRGLDGFEFFGFALGSLYAFGEHKPGRTDLWKQFEEVKKARGDMAE
;
A
#
# COMPACT_ATOMS: atom_id res chain seq x y z
N PHE A 1 -2.41 -9.90 -6.74
CA PHE A 1 -2.52 -8.61 -7.42
C PHE A 1 -2.60 -7.51 -6.35
N GLY A 2 -1.51 -6.73 -6.21
CA GLY A 2 -1.41 -5.63 -5.27
C GLY A 2 -1.95 -4.33 -5.84
N THR A 3 -2.68 -3.58 -5.01
CA THR A 3 -3.28 -2.29 -5.36
C THR A 3 -2.99 -1.24 -4.29
N GLY A 4 -3.28 0.01 -4.59
CA GLY A 4 -3.14 1.12 -3.66
C GLY A 4 -3.72 2.41 -4.22
N GLU A 5 -4.13 3.31 -3.34
CA GLU A 5 -4.67 4.62 -3.70
C GLU A 5 -3.66 5.76 -3.56
N SER A 6 -2.41 5.41 -3.23
CA SER A 6 -1.34 6.33 -2.86
C SER A 6 -1.65 7.23 -1.65
N SER A 7 -0.60 7.74 -1.04
CA SER A 7 -0.66 8.80 -0.02
C SER A 7 0.37 9.90 -0.28
N ALA A 8 1.24 9.72 -1.27
CA ALA A 8 2.27 10.68 -1.61
C ALA A 8 1.75 11.71 -2.60
N GLU A 9 1.89 12.99 -2.29
CA GLU A 9 1.52 14.08 -3.18
C GLU A 9 2.30 14.03 -4.49
N LEU A 10 3.56 13.58 -4.43
CA LEU A 10 4.40 13.38 -5.61
C LEU A 10 3.74 12.45 -6.65
N GLU A 11 3.16 11.34 -6.19
CA GLU A 11 2.47 10.39 -7.07
C GLU A 11 1.12 10.92 -7.52
N LEU A 12 0.30 11.38 -6.58
CA LEU A 12 -1.04 11.91 -6.88
C LEU A 12 -0.96 13.12 -7.81
N GLY A 13 -0.06 14.06 -7.54
CA GLY A 13 0.16 15.24 -8.39
C GLY A 13 0.73 14.88 -9.76
N GLY A 14 1.65 13.90 -9.83
CA GLY A 14 2.23 13.40 -11.08
C GLY A 14 1.17 12.81 -12.02
N PHE A 15 0.22 12.07 -11.48
CA PHE A 15 -0.91 11.51 -12.23
C PHE A 15 -2.15 12.40 -12.25
N LYS A 16 -2.07 13.61 -11.68
CA LYS A 16 -3.18 14.57 -11.60
C LYS A 16 -4.42 14.01 -10.89
N ILE A 17 -4.23 13.21 -9.87
CA ILE A 17 -5.30 12.65 -9.05
C ILE A 17 -5.63 13.61 -7.90
N PRO A 18 -6.85 14.17 -7.83
CA PRO A 18 -7.25 15.00 -6.71
C PRO A 18 -7.29 14.18 -5.41
N VAL A 19 -6.61 14.66 -4.36
CA VAL A 19 -6.53 13.95 -3.07
C VAL A 19 -7.93 13.65 -2.50
N ALA A 20 -8.88 14.58 -2.64
CA ALA A 20 -10.24 14.41 -2.14
C ALA A 20 -11.04 13.31 -2.89
N GLU A 21 -10.68 12.99 -4.12
CA GLU A 21 -11.38 12.02 -4.97
C GLU A 21 -10.66 10.66 -5.06
N LYS A 22 -9.42 10.57 -4.58
CA LYS A 22 -8.56 9.39 -4.79
C LYS A 22 -9.23 8.07 -4.36
N ARG A 23 -9.96 8.05 -3.23
CA ARG A 23 -10.66 6.86 -2.74
C ARG A 23 -11.77 6.43 -3.68
N LYS A 24 -12.55 7.37 -4.21
CA LYS A 24 -13.64 7.07 -5.14
C LYS A 24 -13.10 6.55 -6.47
N ILE A 25 -12.05 7.22 -7.00
CA ILE A 25 -11.34 6.79 -8.22
C ILE A 25 -10.80 5.37 -8.05
N TYR A 26 -10.16 5.10 -6.89
CA TYR A 26 -9.61 3.78 -6.58
C TYR A 26 -10.69 2.69 -6.57
N LEU A 27 -11.80 2.90 -5.87
CA LEU A 27 -12.87 1.92 -5.76
C LEU A 27 -13.52 1.61 -7.11
N GLU A 28 -13.88 2.65 -7.88
CA GLU A 28 -14.46 2.48 -9.22
C GLU A 28 -13.49 1.74 -10.16
N SER A 29 -12.22 2.14 -10.15
CA SER A 29 -11.21 1.51 -11.00
C SER A 29 -10.92 0.07 -10.59
N LEU A 30 -10.83 -0.24 -9.29
CA LEU A 30 -10.56 -1.58 -8.80
C LEU A 30 -11.67 -2.55 -9.19
N GLU A 31 -12.93 -2.18 -9.03
CA GLU A 31 -14.07 -2.98 -9.45
C GLU A 31 -13.99 -3.33 -10.94
N GLN A 32 -13.69 -2.34 -11.78
CA GLN A 32 -13.59 -2.59 -13.22
C GLN A 32 -12.37 -3.42 -13.60
N VAL A 33 -11.24 -3.28 -12.90
CA VAL A 33 -10.08 -4.17 -13.08
C VAL A 33 -10.45 -5.61 -12.73
N CYS A 34 -11.20 -5.85 -11.66
CA CYS A 34 -11.69 -7.19 -11.32
C CYS A 34 -12.58 -7.78 -12.43
N ASN A 35 -13.48 -6.97 -12.97
CA ASN A 35 -14.34 -7.34 -14.08
C ASN A 35 -13.52 -7.67 -15.36
N MET A 36 -12.52 -6.86 -15.66
CA MET A 36 -11.60 -7.10 -16.78
C MET A 36 -10.81 -8.41 -16.65
N LEU A 37 -10.42 -8.75 -15.41
CA LEU A 37 -9.69 -9.99 -15.16
C LEU A 37 -10.58 -11.24 -15.27
N ALA A 38 -11.85 -11.14 -14.85
CA ALA A 38 -12.76 -12.27 -14.72
C ALA A 38 -13.67 -12.49 -15.94
N MET A 39 -14.19 -11.40 -16.53
CA MET A 39 -15.20 -11.46 -17.59
C MET A 39 -14.58 -11.56 -18.98
N ASP A 40 -15.20 -12.37 -19.85
CA ASP A 40 -14.79 -12.54 -21.24
C ASP A 40 -16.01 -12.60 -22.17
N PRO A 41 -16.25 -11.57 -22.99
CA PRO A 41 -15.55 -10.27 -23.01
C PRO A 41 -15.83 -9.41 -21.78
N PHE A 42 -14.98 -8.42 -21.51
CA PHE A 42 -15.34 -7.31 -20.60
C PHE A 42 -16.48 -6.52 -21.24
N PRO A 43 -17.63 -6.37 -20.55
CA PRO A 43 -18.84 -5.84 -21.18
C PRO A 43 -18.79 -4.34 -21.49
N GLY A 44 -17.76 -3.66 -20.99
CA GLY A 44 -17.69 -2.20 -20.97
C GLY A 44 -18.27 -1.63 -19.68
N TYR A 45 -17.95 -0.39 -19.42
CA TYR A 45 -18.41 0.36 -18.25
C TYR A 45 -18.34 1.85 -18.55
N GLN A 46 -19.36 2.60 -18.12
CA GLN A 46 -19.39 4.05 -18.17
C GLN A 46 -19.69 4.58 -16.77
N GLY A 47 -18.65 5.07 -16.08
CA GLY A 47 -18.70 5.59 -14.73
C GLY A 47 -18.37 7.05 -14.64
N GLN A 48 -18.03 7.49 -13.42
CA GLN A 48 -17.64 8.86 -13.17
C GLN A 48 -16.16 9.10 -13.51
N TYR A 49 -15.30 8.13 -13.24
CA TYR A 49 -13.84 8.25 -13.35
C TYR A 49 -13.26 7.32 -14.40
N PHE A 50 -14.02 6.33 -14.82
CA PHE A 50 -13.58 5.33 -15.76
C PHE A 50 -14.64 5.09 -16.84
N ASP A 51 -14.22 5.11 -18.10
CA ASP A 51 -15.05 4.82 -19.26
C ASP A 51 -14.28 3.92 -20.22
N MET A 52 -14.83 2.76 -20.52
CA MET A 52 -14.29 1.84 -21.50
C MET A 52 -15.41 1.06 -22.19
N PRO A 53 -15.44 1.02 -23.51
CA PRO A 53 -16.40 0.19 -24.23
C PRO A 53 -16.06 -1.32 -24.07
N CYS A 54 -16.99 -2.18 -24.48
CA CYS A 54 -16.78 -3.63 -24.51
C CYS A 54 -15.46 -4.00 -25.21
N ARG A 55 -14.65 -4.86 -24.56
CA ARG A 55 -13.31 -5.26 -25.02
C ARG A 55 -12.98 -6.71 -24.66
N ASN A 56 -12.21 -7.36 -25.53
CA ASN A 56 -11.49 -8.58 -25.16
C ASN A 56 -10.19 -8.19 -24.45
N VAL A 57 -10.20 -8.27 -23.12
CA VAL A 57 -9.02 -7.96 -22.30
C VAL A 57 -8.15 -9.20 -22.18
N VAL A 58 -6.97 -9.18 -22.79
CA VAL A 58 -6.03 -10.30 -22.84
C VAL A 58 -4.62 -9.86 -22.46
N PRO A 59 -3.79 -10.75 -21.87
CA PRO A 59 -4.12 -12.13 -21.48
C PRO A 59 -5.01 -12.22 -20.24
N LYS A 60 -5.80 -13.27 -20.13
CA LYS A 60 -6.51 -13.59 -18.89
C LYS A 60 -5.57 -14.23 -17.88
N PRO A 61 -5.76 -14.02 -16.55
CA PRO A 61 -4.95 -14.67 -15.55
C PRO A 61 -5.17 -16.19 -15.54
N VAL A 62 -4.15 -16.91 -15.08
CA VAL A 62 -4.25 -18.36 -14.86
C VAL A 62 -5.17 -18.65 -13.68
N GLN A 63 -5.04 -17.87 -12.58
CA GLN A 63 -5.94 -18.00 -11.44
C GLN A 63 -7.37 -17.57 -11.79
N ARG A 64 -8.36 -18.31 -11.26
CA ARG A 64 -9.78 -18.04 -11.47
C ARG A 64 -10.47 -17.74 -10.14
N PRO A 65 -11.39 -16.77 -10.12
CA PRO A 65 -11.82 -15.85 -11.19
C PRO A 65 -10.76 -14.80 -11.56
N HIS A 66 -9.88 -14.45 -10.62
CA HIS A 66 -8.73 -13.53 -10.76
C HIS A 66 -7.69 -13.85 -9.68
N PRO A 67 -6.46 -13.32 -9.75
CA PRO A 67 -5.49 -13.44 -8.67
C PRO A 67 -6.03 -12.87 -7.35
N PRO A 68 -5.57 -13.37 -6.18
CA PRO A 68 -5.91 -12.78 -4.89
C PRO A 68 -5.61 -11.28 -4.87
N LEU A 69 -6.59 -10.46 -4.48
CA LEU A 69 -6.47 -9.01 -4.44
C LEU A 69 -5.89 -8.56 -3.10
N TRP A 70 -5.03 -7.55 -3.14
CA TRP A 70 -4.41 -6.93 -1.97
C TRP A 70 -4.42 -5.42 -2.10
N VAL A 71 -4.54 -4.72 -0.96
CA VAL A 71 -4.38 -3.27 -0.92
C VAL A 71 -3.32 -2.88 0.10
N ALA A 72 -2.47 -1.91 -0.29
CA ALA A 72 -1.51 -1.30 0.62
C ALA A 72 -2.24 -0.39 1.63
N CYS A 73 -2.01 -0.64 2.92
CA CYS A 73 -2.66 0.03 4.02
C CYS A 73 -1.63 0.78 4.85
N SER A 74 -1.71 2.11 4.87
CA SER A 74 -0.90 2.96 5.75
C SER A 74 -1.66 3.41 7.01
N GLN A 75 -2.97 3.14 7.07
CA GLN A 75 -3.86 3.56 8.15
C GLN A 75 -4.85 2.45 8.50
N ARG A 76 -5.27 2.40 9.78
CA ARG A 76 -6.24 1.42 10.27
C ARG A 76 -7.56 1.44 9.47
N GLU A 77 -8.05 2.62 9.05
CA GLU A 77 -9.27 2.72 8.25
C GLU A 77 -9.15 2.04 6.88
N THR A 78 -7.96 2.03 6.28
CA THR A 78 -7.73 1.30 5.02
C THR A 78 -7.74 -0.22 5.24
N ILE A 79 -7.31 -0.71 6.42
CA ILE A 79 -7.44 -2.12 6.80
C ILE A 79 -8.92 -2.51 6.94
N ARG A 80 -9.74 -1.67 7.59
CA ARG A 80 -11.19 -1.87 7.69
C ARG A 80 -11.85 -1.89 6.32
N MET A 81 -11.46 -0.96 5.44
CA MET A 81 -11.93 -0.94 4.05
C MET A 81 -11.57 -2.24 3.33
N ALA A 82 -10.34 -2.71 3.46
CA ALA A 82 -9.90 -3.98 2.86
C ALA A 82 -10.79 -5.14 3.30
N ALA A 83 -11.11 -5.23 4.60
CA ALA A 83 -11.99 -6.24 5.15
C ALA A 83 -13.42 -6.14 4.57
N ARG A 84 -13.99 -4.92 4.50
CA ARG A 84 -15.31 -4.69 3.90
C ARG A 84 -15.37 -5.05 2.43
N LEU A 85 -14.28 -4.88 1.70
CA LEU A 85 -14.17 -5.20 0.27
C LEU A 85 -13.76 -6.65 0.00
N GLY A 86 -13.53 -7.46 1.02
CA GLY A 86 -13.13 -8.86 0.88
C GLY A 86 -11.75 -9.03 0.24
N ILE A 87 -10.84 -8.07 0.39
CA ILE A 87 -9.48 -8.10 -0.16
C ILE A 87 -8.43 -8.15 0.94
N GLY A 88 -7.25 -8.68 0.62
CA GLY A 88 -6.13 -8.77 1.55
C GLY A 88 -5.56 -7.40 1.92
N ALA A 89 -5.18 -7.22 3.17
CA ALA A 89 -4.52 -6.01 3.66
C ALA A 89 -3.00 -6.21 3.77
N LEU A 90 -2.22 -5.31 3.16
CA LEU A 90 -0.77 -5.23 3.30
C LEU A 90 -0.43 -3.99 4.10
N THR A 91 0.15 -4.14 5.30
CA THR A 91 0.49 -3.03 6.18
C THR A 91 1.90 -3.17 6.75
N PHE A 92 2.41 -2.10 7.34
CA PHE A 92 3.65 -2.13 8.12
C PHE A 92 3.36 -2.43 9.59
N ALA A 93 4.24 -3.20 10.21
CA ALA A 93 4.20 -3.51 11.64
C ALA A 93 5.02 -2.49 12.46
N PHE A 94 4.74 -1.19 12.29
CA PHE A 94 5.41 -0.12 13.06
C PHE A 94 4.61 0.26 14.32
N VAL A 95 3.86 -0.69 14.84
CA VAL A 95 3.02 -0.54 16.02
C VAL A 95 3.38 -1.59 17.06
N ASP A 96 2.94 -1.37 18.27
CA ASP A 96 3.06 -2.34 19.35
C ASP A 96 2.38 -3.67 18.95
N PRO A 97 2.93 -4.83 19.34
CA PRO A 97 2.35 -6.13 19.04
C PRO A 97 0.89 -6.31 19.50
N MET A 98 0.49 -5.68 20.61
CA MET A 98 -0.90 -5.73 21.07
C MET A 98 -1.81 -4.92 20.16
N GLU A 99 -1.38 -3.75 19.74
CA GLU A 99 -2.11 -2.94 18.75
C GLU A 99 -2.21 -3.65 17.40
N ALA A 100 -1.14 -4.30 16.98
CA ALA A 100 -1.15 -5.12 15.75
C ALA A 100 -2.17 -6.26 15.85
N GLN A 101 -2.28 -6.92 17.02
CA GLN A 101 -3.28 -7.96 17.24
C GLN A 101 -4.71 -7.42 17.14
N GLU A 102 -4.98 -6.24 17.72
CA GLU A 102 -6.29 -5.59 17.58
C GLU A 102 -6.67 -5.32 16.13
N TRP A 103 -5.70 -4.90 15.29
CA TRP A 103 -5.95 -4.66 13.87
C TRP A 103 -6.29 -5.96 13.12
N VAL A 104 -5.59 -7.05 13.47
CA VAL A 104 -5.86 -8.38 12.91
C VAL A 104 -7.25 -8.87 13.30
N ASP A 105 -7.59 -8.76 14.59
CA ASP A 105 -8.89 -9.21 15.11
C ASP A 105 -10.04 -8.41 14.48
N GLU A 106 -9.88 -7.09 14.36
CA GLU A 106 -10.86 -6.21 13.72
C GLU A 106 -11.03 -6.55 12.23
N TYR A 107 -9.93 -6.77 11.50
CA TYR A 107 -9.97 -7.16 10.10
C TYR A 107 -10.80 -8.43 9.90
N TYR A 108 -10.53 -9.47 10.68
CA TYR A 108 -11.27 -10.73 10.56
C TYR A 108 -12.70 -10.66 11.09
N ALA A 109 -12.98 -9.81 12.07
CA ALA A 109 -14.34 -9.58 12.54
C ALA A 109 -15.22 -8.96 11.44
N ILE A 110 -14.73 -7.90 10.78
CA ILE A 110 -15.43 -7.25 9.66
C ILE A 110 -15.58 -8.23 8.49
N LEU A 111 -14.50 -8.92 8.12
CA LEU A 111 -14.50 -9.84 6.98
C LEU A 111 -15.54 -10.98 7.12
N LYS A 112 -15.82 -11.40 8.36
CA LYS A 112 -16.80 -12.46 8.67
C LYS A 112 -18.22 -11.93 8.91
N SER A 113 -18.40 -10.63 8.89
CA SER A 113 -19.71 -9.98 9.12
C SER A 113 -20.42 -9.67 7.80
N ASP A 114 -21.68 -9.22 7.92
CA ASP A 114 -22.47 -8.75 6.78
C ASP A 114 -21.97 -7.43 6.19
N GLU A 115 -20.97 -6.78 6.81
CA GLU A 115 -20.30 -5.61 6.26
C GLU A 115 -19.37 -5.97 5.08
N CYS A 116 -18.95 -7.22 4.95
CA CYS A 116 -18.08 -7.67 3.87
C CYS A 116 -18.88 -7.87 2.58
N ILE A 117 -18.75 -6.92 1.68
CA ILE A 117 -19.30 -6.99 0.31
C ILE A 117 -18.10 -7.00 -0.65
N PRO A 118 -17.74 -8.19 -1.19
CA PRO A 118 -16.55 -8.32 -2.03
C PRO A 118 -16.62 -7.41 -3.26
N ILE A 119 -15.57 -6.62 -3.48
CA ILE A 119 -15.43 -5.75 -4.67
C ILE A 119 -15.06 -6.55 -5.93
N GLY A 120 -14.44 -7.71 -5.74
CA GLY A 120 -14.07 -8.65 -6.81
C GLY A 120 -14.96 -9.89 -6.80
N HIS A 121 -14.58 -10.87 -7.60
CA HIS A 121 -15.30 -12.12 -7.76
C HIS A 121 -14.84 -13.24 -6.79
N ALA A 122 -13.92 -12.93 -5.89
CA ALA A 122 -13.43 -13.84 -4.84
C ALA A 122 -12.92 -13.04 -3.64
N VAL A 123 -13.05 -13.62 -2.45
CA VAL A 123 -12.52 -13.06 -1.20
C VAL A 123 -11.06 -13.51 -1.00
N ASN A 124 -10.20 -12.60 -0.59
CA ASN A 124 -8.85 -12.89 -0.11
C ASN A 124 -8.77 -12.62 1.40
N PRO A 125 -9.00 -13.61 2.27
CA PRO A 125 -9.11 -13.43 3.72
C PRO A 125 -7.74 -13.39 4.42
N ASN A 126 -6.86 -12.50 3.99
CA ASN A 126 -5.50 -12.43 4.51
C ASN A 126 -5.10 -11.00 4.89
N ILE A 127 -4.41 -10.88 6.03
CA ILE A 127 -3.70 -9.67 6.42
C ILE A 127 -2.22 -10.00 6.55
N CYS A 128 -1.36 -9.17 5.97
CA CYS A 128 0.08 -9.31 6.03
C CYS A 128 0.69 -8.03 6.59
N MET A 129 1.50 -8.20 7.65
CA MET A 129 2.25 -7.12 8.27
C MET A 129 3.72 -7.28 7.95
N VAL A 130 4.31 -6.25 7.35
CA VAL A 130 5.72 -6.22 6.97
C VAL A 130 6.53 -5.58 8.09
N SER A 131 7.57 -6.26 8.52
CA SER A 131 8.55 -5.75 9.48
C SER A 131 9.95 -5.80 8.87
N SER A 132 10.79 -4.83 9.24
CA SER A 132 12.19 -4.86 8.88
C SER A 132 12.94 -5.94 9.65
N PHE A 133 13.86 -6.63 9.02
CA PHE A 133 14.79 -7.51 9.68
C PHE A 133 16.17 -7.46 9.01
N SER A 134 17.20 -7.83 9.76
CA SER A 134 18.55 -8.00 9.23
C SER A 134 19.08 -9.38 9.59
N CYS A 135 19.72 -10.04 8.64
CA CYS A 135 20.28 -11.37 8.81
C CYS A 135 21.77 -11.39 8.46
N HIS A 136 22.61 -11.81 9.40
CA HIS A 136 24.03 -12.03 9.21
C HIS A 136 24.51 -13.11 10.21
N HIS A 137 25.58 -13.86 9.87
CA HIS A 137 26.15 -14.87 10.77
C HIS A 137 26.76 -14.28 12.04
N ASP A 138 27.26 -13.05 11.96
CA ASP A 138 27.71 -12.24 13.09
C ASP A 138 26.60 -11.29 13.54
N ARG A 139 26.25 -11.33 14.84
CA ARG A 139 25.12 -10.59 15.42
C ARG A 139 25.34 -9.08 15.37
N GLU A 140 26.53 -8.61 15.71
CA GLU A 140 26.83 -7.16 15.74
C GLU A 140 26.73 -6.56 14.35
N THR A 141 27.28 -7.27 13.35
CA THR A 141 27.14 -6.88 11.94
C THR A 141 25.67 -6.84 11.50
N ALA A 142 24.86 -7.81 11.93
CA ALA A 142 23.44 -7.82 11.62
C ALA A 142 22.71 -6.60 12.23
N ILE A 143 22.98 -6.29 13.49
CA ILE A 143 22.39 -5.12 14.19
C ILE A 143 22.80 -3.83 13.46
N GLN A 144 24.08 -3.63 13.20
CA GLN A 144 24.57 -2.39 12.57
C GLN A 144 23.95 -2.17 11.19
N ARG A 145 23.94 -3.19 10.34
CA ARG A 145 23.33 -3.10 9.00
C ARG A 145 21.84 -2.86 9.05
N GLY A 146 21.16 -3.50 10.02
CA GLY A 146 19.74 -3.31 10.22
C GLY A 146 19.38 -1.89 10.65
N LEU A 147 20.16 -1.33 11.58
CA LEU A 147 19.98 0.05 12.06
C LEU A 147 20.22 1.06 10.94
N ASP A 148 21.34 0.96 10.23
CA ASP A 148 21.68 1.88 9.13
C ASP A 148 20.58 1.89 8.05
N GLY A 149 20.10 0.71 7.66
CA GLY A 149 19.02 0.57 6.67
C GLY A 149 17.69 1.14 7.17
N PHE A 150 17.35 0.88 8.43
CA PHE A 150 16.10 1.35 9.02
C PHE A 150 16.07 2.87 9.23
N GLU A 151 17.19 3.45 9.67
CA GLU A 151 17.34 4.90 9.83
C GLU A 151 17.16 5.64 8.49
N PHE A 152 17.79 5.14 7.42
CA PHE A 152 17.62 5.73 6.09
C PHE A 152 16.18 5.55 5.57
N PHE A 153 15.59 4.38 5.76
CA PHE A 153 14.20 4.14 5.36
C PHE A 153 13.22 5.08 6.06
N GLY A 154 13.38 5.27 7.38
CA GLY A 154 12.55 6.20 8.15
C GLY A 154 12.73 7.66 7.69
N PHE A 155 13.96 8.08 7.41
CA PHE A 155 14.25 9.40 6.87
C PHE A 155 13.62 9.61 5.49
N ALA A 156 13.75 8.64 4.59
CA ALA A 156 13.22 8.71 3.24
C ALA A 156 11.67 8.75 3.25
N LEU A 157 11.04 7.91 4.07
CA LEU A 157 9.58 7.96 4.27
C LEU A 157 9.13 9.32 4.79
N GLY A 158 9.78 9.83 5.84
CA GLY A 158 9.48 11.16 6.38
C GLY A 158 9.62 12.25 5.31
N SER A 159 10.68 12.22 4.53
CA SER A 159 10.92 13.19 3.47
C SER A 159 9.87 13.15 2.36
N LEU A 160 9.37 11.95 2.01
CA LEU A 160 8.38 11.78 0.93
C LEU A 160 6.94 12.09 1.37
N TYR A 161 6.60 11.84 2.65
CA TYR A 161 5.21 11.90 3.12
C TYR A 161 4.92 13.02 4.11
N ALA A 162 5.93 13.52 4.86
CA ALA A 162 5.72 14.45 5.97
C ALA A 162 6.46 15.78 5.86
N PHE A 163 7.65 15.81 5.24
CA PHE A 163 8.54 16.99 5.31
C PHE A 163 8.45 17.92 4.12
N GLY A 164 7.47 17.76 3.25
CA GLY A 164 7.14 18.78 2.28
C GLY A 164 7.72 18.58 0.89
N GLU A 165 8.16 19.65 0.26
CA GLU A 165 8.44 19.70 -1.17
C GLU A 165 9.62 18.81 -1.60
N HIS A 166 9.31 17.65 -2.11
CA HIS A 166 10.25 16.87 -2.88
C HIS A 166 10.34 17.42 -4.31
N LYS A 167 11.57 17.79 -4.76
CA LYS A 167 11.81 18.24 -6.13
C LYS A 167 12.43 17.09 -6.94
N PRO A 168 11.64 16.33 -7.72
CA PRO A 168 12.15 15.21 -8.49
C PRO A 168 13.34 15.58 -9.36
N GLY A 169 14.36 14.71 -9.39
CA GLY A 169 15.60 14.91 -10.14
C GLY A 169 16.55 15.98 -9.57
N ARG A 170 16.16 16.63 -8.44
CA ARG A 170 16.99 17.65 -7.76
C ARG A 170 17.26 17.35 -6.30
N THR A 171 16.55 16.40 -5.72
CA THR A 171 16.69 16.01 -4.31
C THR A 171 17.51 14.72 -4.23
N ASP A 172 18.66 14.78 -3.61
CA ASP A 172 19.47 13.63 -3.23
C ASP A 172 19.19 13.30 -1.77
N LEU A 173 18.26 12.37 -1.55
CA LEU A 173 17.83 11.97 -0.20
C LEU A 173 18.96 11.33 0.60
N TRP A 174 19.85 10.57 -0.06
CA TRP A 174 20.98 9.95 0.63
C TRP A 174 21.93 10.99 1.17
N LYS A 175 22.31 11.95 0.35
CA LYS A 175 23.18 13.05 0.78
C LYS A 175 22.56 13.85 1.92
N GLN A 176 21.28 14.17 1.83
CA GLN A 176 20.56 14.86 2.92
C GLN A 176 20.55 14.05 4.21
N PHE A 177 20.36 12.73 4.12
CA PHE A 177 20.41 11.83 5.26
C PHE A 177 21.78 11.83 5.92
N GLU A 178 22.86 11.74 5.14
CA GLU A 178 24.23 11.78 5.65
C GLU A 178 24.54 13.13 6.35
N GLU A 179 24.08 14.25 5.79
CA GLU A 179 24.23 15.57 6.40
C GLU A 179 23.50 15.66 7.74
N VAL A 180 22.25 15.15 7.83
CA VAL A 180 21.47 15.10 9.09
C VAL A 180 22.10 14.16 10.11
N LYS A 181 22.60 12.99 9.68
CA LYS A 181 23.28 12.02 10.55
C LYS A 181 24.56 12.62 11.14
N LYS A 182 25.34 13.33 10.33
CA LYS A 182 26.54 14.03 10.78
C LYS A 182 26.22 15.13 11.79
N ALA A 183 25.23 15.98 11.51
CA ALA A 183 24.82 17.05 12.42
C ALA A 183 24.31 16.54 13.76
N ARG A 184 23.68 15.36 13.80
CA ARG A 184 23.26 14.70 15.06
C ARG A 184 24.45 14.15 15.85
N GLY A 185 25.46 13.61 15.19
CA GLY A 185 26.71 13.16 15.81
C GLY A 185 27.45 14.33 16.44
N ASP A 186 27.57 15.44 15.72
CA ASP A 186 28.26 16.66 16.21
C ASP A 186 27.56 17.33 17.39
N MET A 187 26.25 17.06 17.63
CA MET A 187 25.51 17.54 18.81
C MET A 187 25.57 16.60 20.01
N ALA A 188 26.07 15.39 19.84
CA ALA A 188 26.17 14.39 20.90
C ALA A 188 27.57 14.34 21.56
N GLU A 189 28.55 15.07 21.03
CA GLU A 189 29.86 15.35 21.62
C GLU A 189 29.84 16.67 22.41
#